data_3a3d397fdd747790f2586c3462b24947
#
_entry.id   3a3d397fdd747790f2586c3462b24947
#
_cell.length_a   1.000
_cell.length_b   1.000
_cell.length_c   1.000
_cell.angle_alpha   90.00
_cell.angle_beta   90.00
_cell.angle_gamma   90.00
#
_symmetry.space_group_name_H-M   'P 1'
#
loop_
_entity.id
_entity.type
_entity.pdbx_description
1 polymer ?
#
loop_
_entity_poly.entity_id
_entity_poly.type
_entity_poly.pdbx_seq_one_letter_code
_entity_poly.pdbx_strand_id
1 'polypeptide(L)'
;METKTISTTIQVAQISELSVADRELIEHAMRQTDKSYAPYSRFNVGAAVRLVDGSIIVGCNQENAAFGVTMCAERSALFAAGASHPDIAVTSIAIAARDSNGFTTEPISPCGMCRQAMIETETRYRIPLRILLYGSAHTYIIEGITCLMPLSFVSFM
;
A
#
# COMPACT_ATOMS: atom_id res chain seq x y z
N MET A 1 13.80 -29.20 -20.66
CA MET A 1 13.20 -28.36 -19.59
C MET A 1 13.94 -27.03 -19.59
N GLU A 2 13.25 -25.93 -19.65
CA GLU A 2 13.81 -24.58 -19.62
C GLU A 2 13.56 -23.94 -18.27
N THR A 3 14.52 -23.20 -17.73
CA THR A 3 14.38 -22.48 -16.45
C THR A 3 14.29 -20.99 -16.76
N LYS A 4 13.22 -20.33 -16.26
CA LYS A 4 13.04 -18.88 -16.31
C LYS A 4 13.27 -18.29 -14.94
N THR A 5 14.23 -17.37 -14.81
CA THR A 5 14.47 -16.62 -13.58
C THR A 5 13.74 -15.28 -13.63
N ILE A 6 13.08 -14.92 -12.55
CA ILE A 6 12.45 -13.61 -12.35
C ILE A 6 13.13 -12.98 -11.13
N SER A 7 13.65 -11.77 -11.30
CA SER A 7 14.27 -11.00 -10.22
C SER A 7 13.51 -9.70 -9.99
N THR A 8 13.55 -9.21 -8.76
CA THR A 8 12.96 -7.92 -8.39
C THR A 8 13.97 -7.09 -7.62
N THR A 9 13.85 -5.76 -7.71
CA THR A 9 14.70 -4.81 -6.99
C THR A 9 13.82 -3.97 -6.06
N ILE A 10 14.26 -3.85 -4.80
CA ILE A 10 13.64 -3.02 -3.78
C ILE A 10 14.71 -2.05 -3.28
N GLN A 11 14.39 -0.76 -3.25
CA GLN A 11 15.24 0.23 -2.59
C GLN A 11 14.93 0.24 -1.09
N VAL A 12 15.96 0.40 -0.28
CA VAL A 12 15.86 0.48 1.19
C VAL A 12 16.45 1.82 1.61
N ALA A 13 15.66 2.62 2.32
CA ALA A 13 16.06 3.97 2.73
C ALA A 13 15.66 4.27 4.17
N GLN A 14 16.44 5.13 4.83
CA GLN A 14 16.02 5.76 6.07
C GLN A 14 14.98 6.83 5.74
N ILE A 15 14.08 7.14 6.68
CA ILE A 15 13.03 8.15 6.46
C ILE A 15 13.60 9.53 6.12
N SER A 16 14.79 9.86 6.63
CA SER A 16 15.50 11.11 6.35
C SER A 16 15.99 11.23 4.92
N GLU A 17 16.18 10.12 4.21
CA GLU A 17 16.65 10.06 2.82
C GLU A 17 15.51 10.19 1.82
N LEU A 18 14.26 10.07 2.28
CA LEU A 18 13.08 10.15 1.42
C LEU A 18 12.77 11.59 1.01
N SER A 19 12.12 11.75 -0.12
CA SER A 19 11.58 13.05 -0.56
C SER A 19 10.57 13.61 0.46
N VAL A 20 10.34 14.91 0.43
CA VAL A 20 9.32 15.56 1.26
C VAL A 20 7.93 14.94 0.98
N ALA A 21 7.62 14.69 -0.28
CA ALA A 21 6.35 14.11 -0.69
C ALA A 21 6.17 12.67 -0.18
N ASP A 22 7.23 11.84 -0.22
CA ASP A 22 7.16 10.47 0.29
C ASP A 22 6.97 10.46 1.82
N ARG A 23 7.70 11.31 2.55
CA ARG A 23 7.55 11.44 4.01
C ARG A 23 6.13 11.87 4.40
N GLU A 24 5.59 12.88 3.72
CA GLU A 24 4.22 13.34 3.93
C GLU A 24 3.20 12.20 3.74
N LEU A 25 3.35 11.42 2.66
CA LEU A 25 2.45 10.30 2.38
C LEU A 25 2.55 9.21 3.46
N ILE A 26 3.77 8.89 3.92
CA ILE A 26 4.00 7.96 5.03
C ILE A 26 3.36 8.48 6.32
N GLU A 27 3.51 9.76 6.65
CA GLU A 27 2.88 10.36 7.83
C GLU A 27 1.35 10.27 7.78
N HIS A 28 0.74 10.43 6.61
CA HIS A 28 -0.69 10.20 6.43
C HIS A 28 -1.06 8.74 6.72
N ALA A 29 -0.31 7.77 6.21
CA ALA A 29 -0.53 6.36 6.49
C ALA A 29 -0.36 6.06 8.00
N MET A 30 0.69 6.56 8.63
CA MET A 30 0.93 6.40 10.08
C MET A 30 -0.24 6.90 10.91
N ARG A 31 -0.76 8.11 10.63
CA ARG A 31 -1.93 8.66 11.33
C ARG A 31 -3.20 7.83 11.16
N GLN A 32 -3.35 7.09 10.05
CA GLN A 32 -4.52 6.23 9.85
C GLN A 32 -4.49 4.97 10.72
N THR A 33 -3.34 4.55 11.23
CA THR A 33 -3.29 3.43 12.18
C THR A 33 -4.11 3.70 13.46
N ASP A 34 -4.27 4.99 13.85
CA ASP A 34 -5.07 5.39 15.02
C ASP A 34 -6.59 5.22 14.80
N LYS A 35 -7.02 5.16 13.54
CA LYS A 35 -8.42 5.02 13.13
C LYS A 35 -8.80 3.59 12.74
N SER A 36 -7.83 2.68 12.77
CA SER A 36 -8.03 1.27 12.47
C SER A 36 -8.98 0.61 13.46
N TYR A 37 -9.88 -0.22 12.97
CA TYR A 37 -10.73 -1.07 13.78
C TYR A 37 -10.21 -2.52 13.71
N ALA A 38 -9.39 -2.90 14.68
CA ALA A 38 -8.70 -4.19 14.72
C ALA A 38 -8.86 -4.91 16.07
N PRO A 39 -10.11 -5.22 16.51
CA PRO A 39 -10.35 -5.82 17.81
C PRO A 39 -9.87 -7.27 17.93
N TYR A 40 -9.72 -7.98 16.82
CA TYR A 40 -9.36 -9.40 16.78
C TYR A 40 -7.84 -9.60 16.71
N SER A 41 -7.19 -8.96 15.74
CA SER A 41 -5.74 -9.10 15.53
C SER A 41 -4.92 -8.17 16.42
N ARG A 42 -5.47 -7.03 16.83
CA ARG A 42 -4.77 -5.90 17.48
C ARG A 42 -3.62 -5.37 16.63
N PHE A 43 -3.70 -5.58 15.30
CA PHE A 43 -2.73 -5.13 14.33
C PHE A 43 -3.34 -4.00 13.49
N ASN A 44 -2.87 -2.78 13.73
CA ASN A 44 -3.45 -1.57 13.17
C ASN A 44 -2.66 -1.15 11.94
N VAL A 45 -3.32 -1.13 10.79
CA VAL A 45 -2.72 -0.76 9.51
C VAL A 45 -3.37 0.51 8.97
N GLY A 46 -2.54 1.44 8.54
CA GLY A 46 -2.96 2.63 7.81
C GLY A 46 -2.35 2.67 6.42
N ALA A 47 -3.10 3.22 5.49
CA ALA A 47 -2.64 3.47 4.14
C ALA A 47 -3.02 4.87 3.67
N ALA A 48 -2.21 5.45 2.80
CA ALA A 48 -2.48 6.70 2.13
C ALA A 48 -2.09 6.57 0.65
N VAL A 49 -2.94 7.04 -0.25
CA VAL A 49 -2.66 7.10 -1.69
C VAL A 49 -2.59 8.55 -2.13
N ARG A 50 -1.64 8.86 -3.02
CA ARG A 50 -1.51 10.17 -3.66
C ARG A 50 -2.01 10.07 -5.10
N LEU A 51 -2.82 11.03 -5.48
CA LEU A 51 -3.31 11.21 -6.84
C LEU A 51 -2.37 12.12 -7.63
N VAL A 52 -2.48 12.08 -8.96
CA VAL A 52 -1.65 12.89 -9.86
C VAL A 52 -1.80 14.40 -9.65
N ASP A 53 -2.94 14.85 -9.14
CA ASP A 53 -3.21 16.26 -8.80
C ASP A 53 -2.66 16.67 -7.42
N GLY A 54 -2.01 15.75 -6.71
CA GLY A 54 -1.45 15.95 -5.37
C GLY A 54 -2.39 15.61 -4.22
N SER A 55 -3.68 15.36 -4.47
CA SER A 55 -4.65 14.97 -3.45
C SER A 55 -4.24 13.67 -2.75
N ILE A 56 -4.51 13.58 -1.45
CA ILE A 56 -4.23 12.39 -0.65
C ILE A 56 -5.53 11.81 -0.12
N ILE A 57 -5.77 10.53 -0.43
CA ILE A 57 -6.89 9.75 0.09
C ILE A 57 -6.35 8.69 1.04
N VAL A 58 -7.00 8.49 2.16
CA VAL A 58 -6.50 7.63 3.24
C VAL A 58 -7.45 6.48 3.55
N GLY A 59 -6.92 5.42 4.14
CA GLY A 59 -7.68 4.27 4.59
C GLY A 59 -7.01 3.58 5.77
N CYS A 60 -7.75 2.76 6.48
CA CYS A 60 -7.23 1.90 7.54
C CYS A 60 -7.95 0.55 7.50
N ASN A 61 -7.35 -0.48 8.13
CA ASN A 61 -8.01 -1.78 8.17
C ASN A 61 -9.27 -1.74 9.05
N GLN A 62 -10.29 -2.44 8.60
CA GLN A 62 -11.59 -2.59 9.26
C GLN A 62 -11.89 -4.08 9.41
N GLU A 63 -11.70 -4.59 10.61
CA GLU A 63 -11.99 -5.99 10.91
C GLU A 63 -13.47 -6.24 11.11
N ASN A 64 -13.88 -7.48 10.90
CA ASN A 64 -15.26 -7.92 11.06
C ASN A 64 -15.26 -9.35 11.62
N ALA A 65 -16.26 -9.68 12.45
CA ALA A 65 -16.46 -11.05 12.94
C ALA A 65 -16.65 -12.07 11.79
N ALA A 66 -17.26 -11.63 10.68
CA ALA A 66 -17.23 -12.35 9.41
C ALA A 66 -15.95 -12.00 8.67
N PHE A 67 -14.89 -12.77 8.85
CA PHE A 67 -13.54 -12.46 8.35
C PHE A 67 -13.48 -12.14 6.85
N GLY A 68 -14.34 -12.74 6.03
CA GLY A 68 -14.45 -12.44 4.61
C GLY A 68 -14.86 -10.98 4.28
N VAL A 69 -15.46 -10.28 5.24
CA VAL A 69 -15.88 -8.86 5.12
C VAL A 69 -14.74 -7.91 5.54
N THR A 70 -13.76 -8.40 6.26
CA THR A 70 -12.59 -7.60 6.70
C THR A 70 -11.92 -6.90 5.52
N MET A 71 -11.67 -5.59 5.68
CA MET A 71 -11.03 -4.78 4.65
C MET A 71 -9.64 -4.33 5.10
N CYS A 72 -8.63 -4.57 4.25
CA CYS A 72 -7.28 -4.05 4.47
C CYS A 72 -7.20 -2.54 4.22
N ALA A 73 -6.27 -1.86 4.88
CA ALA A 73 -6.05 -0.43 4.76
C ALA A 73 -5.82 0.03 3.32
N GLU A 74 -5.01 -0.74 2.57
CA GLU A 74 -4.65 -0.45 1.19
C GLU A 74 -5.89 -0.43 0.28
N ARG A 75 -6.75 -1.45 0.40
CA ARG A 75 -8.01 -1.51 -0.39
C ARG A 75 -8.99 -0.44 0.05
N SER A 76 -9.05 -0.12 1.36
CA SER A 76 -9.87 1.00 1.85
C SER A 76 -9.45 2.32 1.18
N ALA A 77 -8.15 2.62 1.11
CA ALA A 77 -7.66 3.84 0.48
C ALA A 77 -7.84 3.83 -1.05
N LEU A 78 -7.47 2.75 -1.74
CA LEU A 78 -7.56 2.62 -3.19
C LEU A 78 -9.02 2.70 -3.69
N PHE A 79 -9.94 2.03 -3.00
CA PHE A 79 -11.35 2.02 -3.41
C PHE A 79 -12.04 3.34 -3.08
N ALA A 80 -11.66 3.99 -1.97
CA ALA A 80 -12.12 5.35 -1.67
C ALA A 80 -11.64 6.35 -2.74
N ALA A 81 -10.38 6.26 -3.17
CA ALA A 81 -9.83 7.07 -4.26
C ALA A 81 -10.58 6.81 -5.57
N GLY A 82 -10.78 5.55 -5.94
CA GLY A 82 -11.51 5.19 -7.15
C GLY A 82 -12.97 5.60 -7.16
N ALA A 83 -13.61 5.67 -5.99
CA ALA A 83 -15.01 6.11 -5.85
C ALA A 83 -15.16 7.63 -5.84
N SER A 84 -14.23 8.35 -5.20
CA SER A 84 -14.30 9.80 -5.06
C SER A 84 -13.64 10.57 -6.21
N HIS A 85 -12.62 9.97 -6.86
CA HIS A 85 -11.82 10.58 -7.92
C HIS A 85 -11.57 9.58 -9.07
N PRO A 86 -12.64 9.10 -9.75
CA PRO A 86 -12.54 7.99 -10.71
C PRO A 86 -11.63 8.26 -11.91
N ASP A 87 -11.48 9.54 -12.28
CA ASP A 87 -10.73 9.98 -13.46
C ASP A 87 -9.32 10.50 -13.12
N ILE A 88 -8.94 10.49 -11.82
CA ILE A 88 -7.65 10.99 -11.36
C ILE A 88 -6.77 9.81 -10.96
N ALA A 89 -5.63 9.66 -11.62
CA ALA A 89 -4.75 8.52 -11.43
C ALA A 89 -4.09 8.51 -10.03
N VAL A 90 -4.02 7.34 -9.42
CA VAL A 90 -3.19 7.09 -8.24
C VAL A 90 -1.75 6.90 -8.69
N THR A 91 -0.81 7.64 -8.11
CA THR A 91 0.62 7.60 -8.44
C THR A 91 1.47 6.93 -7.37
N SER A 92 1.05 6.99 -6.11
CA SER A 92 1.79 6.37 -5.02
C SER A 92 0.89 5.92 -3.88
N ILE A 93 1.37 4.94 -3.12
CA ILE A 93 0.73 4.44 -1.91
C ILE A 93 1.78 4.27 -0.81
N ALA A 94 1.48 4.73 0.40
CA ALA A 94 2.24 4.43 1.60
C ALA A 94 1.42 3.53 2.53
N ILE A 95 2.12 2.61 3.20
CA ILE A 95 1.54 1.65 4.15
C ILE A 95 2.37 1.69 5.43
N ALA A 96 1.71 1.81 6.57
CA ALA A 96 2.30 1.74 7.90
C ALA A 96 1.48 0.82 8.78
N ALA A 97 2.14 0.08 9.67
CA ALA A 97 1.48 -0.79 10.62
C ALA A 97 2.07 -0.66 12.02
N ARG A 98 1.23 -0.88 13.02
CA ARG A 98 1.64 -0.94 14.42
C ARG A 98 0.84 -1.97 15.21
N ASP A 99 1.43 -2.41 16.29
CA ASP A 99 0.81 -3.21 17.33
C ASP A 99 0.89 -2.51 18.69
N SER A 100 0.77 -3.26 19.80
CA SER A 100 0.91 -2.75 21.18
C SER A 100 2.31 -2.20 21.51
N ASN A 101 3.34 -2.57 20.74
CA ASN A 101 4.73 -2.17 20.95
C ASN A 101 5.11 -0.93 20.13
N GLY A 102 4.22 -0.45 19.27
CA GLY A 102 4.46 0.69 18.38
C GLY A 102 4.50 0.28 16.91
N PHE A 103 5.08 1.12 16.05
CA PHE A 103 5.24 0.81 14.64
C PHE A 103 6.18 -0.38 14.44
N THR A 104 5.85 -1.23 13.47
CA THR A 104 6.68 -2.38 13.11
C THR A 104 8.09 -1.94 12.76
N THR A 105 9.09 -2.69 13.23
CA THR A 105 10.50 -2.41 12.94
C THR A 105 10.79 -2.61 11.46
N GLU A 106 10.37 -3.77 10.94
CA GLU A 106 10.45 -4.10 9.51
C GLU A 106 9.18 -3.64 8.78
N PRO A 107 9.32 -3.16 7.53
CA PRO A 107 8.17 -2.84 6.68
C PRO A 107 7.27 -4.07 6.46
N ILE A 108 5.97 -3.89 6.58
CA ILE A 108 5.02 -4.95 6.21
C ILE A 108 4.65 -4.87 4.73
N SER A 109 4.53 -6.03 4.10
CA SER A 109 4.11 -6.12 2.70
C SER A 109 2.59 -6.25 2.57
N PRO A 110 1.98 -5.69 1.50
CA PRO A 110 0.57 -5.87 1.21
C PRO A 110 0.22 -7.35 0.96
N CYS A 111 -0.93 -7.78 1.42
CA CYS A 111 -1.42 -9.13 1.17
C CYS A 111 -1.74 -9.37 -0.32
N GLY A 112 -1.93 -10.62 -0.73
CA GLY A 112 -2.19 -10.96 -2.14
C GLY A 112 -3.41 -10.25 -2.74
N MET A 113 -4.49 -10.07 -1.98
CA MET A 113 -5.68 -9.35 -2.44
C MET A 113 -5.40 -7.86 -2.65
N CYS A 114 -4.58 -7.24 -1.78
CA CYS A 114 -4.17 -5.85 -1.94
C CYS A 114 -3.23 -5.68 -3.13
N ARG A 115 -2.31 -6.62 -3.35
CA ARG A 115 -1.46 -6.61 -4.56
C ARG A 115 -2.29 -6.68 -5.84
N GLN A 116 -3.32 -7.52 -5.87
CA GLN A 116 -4.22 -7.60 -7.03
C GLN A 116 -5.00 -6.28 -7.25
N ALA A 117 -5.45 -5.61 -6.18
CA ALA A 117 -6.08 -4.29 -6.30
C ALA A 117 -5.11 -3.21 -6.82
N MET A 118 -3.83 -3.29 -6.42
CA MET A 118 -2.77 -2.39 -6.94
C MET A 118 -2.48 -2.67 -8.43
N ILE A 119 -2.48 -3.93 -8.88
CA ILE A 119 -2.36 -4.30 -10.30
C ILE A 119 -3.47 -3.66 -11.12
N GLU A 120 -4.71 -3.76 -10.66
CA GLU A 120 -5.86 -3.16 -11.34
C GLU A 120 -5.72 -1.63 -11.40
N THR A 121 -5.22 -1.01 -10.33
CA THR A 121 -4.95 0.43 -10.29
C THR A 121 -3.93 0.85 -11.35
N GLU A 122 -2.78 0.15 -11.46
CA GLU A 122 -1.78 0.41 -12.50
C GLU A 122 -2.34 0.19 -13.90
N THR A 123 -3.09 -0.90 -14.10
CA THR A 123 -3.69 -1.25 -15.39
C THR A 123 -4.68 -0.19 -15.84
N ARG A 124 -5.55 0.25 -14.91
CA ARG A 124 -6.59 1.27 -15.18
C ARG A 124 -5.99 2.60 -15.62
N TYR A 125 -4.97 3.07 -14.91
CA TYR A 125 -4.39 4.39 -15.15
C TYR A 125 -3.13 4.37 -16.02
N ARG A 126 -2.57 3.19 -16.29
CA ARG A 126 -1.33 2.99 -17.06
C ARG A 126 -0.14 3.77 -16.48
N ILE A 127 -0.09 3.89 -15.15
CA ILE A 127 0.97 4.55 -14.40
C ILE A 127 1.50 3.55 -13.37
N PRO A 128 2.83 3.28 -13.36
CA PRO A 128 3.44 2.47 -12.32
C PRO A 128 3.19 3.08 -10.93
N LEU A 129 2.80 2.25 -9.97
CA LEU A 129 2.53 2.68 -8.62
C LEU A 129 3.82 2.70 -7.79
N ARG A 130 4.17 3.87 -7.26
CA ARG A 130 5.24 3.99 -6.28
C ARG A 130 4.71 3.52 -4.93
N ILE A 131 5.31 2.45 -4.38
CA ILE A 131 4.85 1.81 -3.15
C ILE A 131 5.89 2.06 -2.05
N LEU A 132 5.45 2.64 -0.94
CA LEU A 132 6.26 2.97 0.23
C LEU A 132 5.78 2.11 1.40
N LEU A 133 6.60 1.16 1.82
CA LEU A 133 6.32 0.30 2.96
C LEU A 133 7.14 0.80 4.15
N TYR A 134 6.46 1.40 5.12
CA TYR A 134 7.12 1.99 6.27
C TYR A 134 7.41 0.96 7.36
N GLY A 135 8.64 0.98 7.86
CA GLY A 135 9.06 0.38 9.11
C GLY A 135 9.90 1.39 9.90
N SER A 136 9.94 1.26 11.22
CA SER A 136 10.68 2.22 12.06
C SER A 136 12.20 2.14 11.87
N ALA A 137 12.74 1.01 11.39
CA ALA A 137 14.15 0.87 11.07
C ALA A 137 14.49 1.41 9.67
N HIS A 138 13.63 1.20 8.70
CA HIS A 138 13.81 1.63 7.30
C HIS A 138 12.49 1.55 6.53
N THR A 139 12.49 2.11 5.33
CA THR A 139 11.34 2.07 4.40
C THR A 139 11.75 1.34 3.13
N TYR A 140 10.89 0.44 2.63
CA TYR A 140 11.03 -0.12 1.29
C TYR A 140 10.34 0.77 0.28
N ILE A 141 11.06 1.07 -0.81
CA ILE A 141 10.58 1.83 -1.95
C ILE A 141 10.54 0.88 -3.15
N ILE A 142 9.37 0.74 -3.74
CA ILE A 142 9.11 -0.21 -4.82
C ILE A 142 8.47 0.54 -5.97
N GLU A 143 9.04 0.42 -7.16
CA GLU A 143 8.52 1.02 -8.38
C GLU A 143 7.75 -0.02 -9.19
N GLY A 144 6.44 0.08 -9.16
CA GLY A 144 5.53 -0.84 -9.85
C GLY A 144 5.21 -2.11 -9.07
N ILE A 145 3.95 -2.50 -9.11
CA ILE A 145 3.44 -3.66 -8.36
C ILE A 145 4.01 -5.00 -8.89
N THR A 146 4.50 -5.05 -10.12
CA THR A 146 5.14 -6.25 -10.69
C THR A 146 6.36 -6.70 -9.89
N CYS A 147 7.01 -5.80 -9.15
CA CYS A 147 8.07 -6.14 -8.21
C CYS A 147 7.59 -7.04 -7.07
N LEU A 148 6.34 -6.90 -6.63
CA LEU A 148 5.74 -7.69 -5.56
C LEU A 148 4.90 -8.88 -6.07
N MET A 149 4.53 -8.87 -7.35
CA MET A 149 3.69 -9.91 -7.96
C MET A 149 4.08 -10.11 -9.45
N PRO A 150 5.25 -10.71 -9.71
CA PRO A 150 5.83 -10.78 -11.07
C PRO A 150 5.05 -11.68 -12.03
N LEU A 151 4.25 -12.64 -11.53
CA LEU A 151 3.31 -13.45 -12.31
C LEU A 151 1.91 -13.13 -11.82
N SER A 152 1.29 -12.15 -12.43
CA SER A 152 0.02 -11.60 -11.99
C SER A 152 -1.06 -11.75 -13.05
N PHE A 153 -2.30 -11.77 -12.58
CA PHE A 153 -3.48 -11.71 -13.44
C PHE A 153 -3.77 -10.23 -13.78
N VAL A 154 -3.68 -9.87 -15.06
CA VAL A 154 -3.78 -8.46 -15.50
C VAL A 154 -5.01 -8.16 -16.34
N SER A 155 -5.53 -9.12 -17.12
CA SER A 155 -6.75 -8.91 -17.92
C SER A 155 -7.37 -10.22 -18.39
N PHE A 156 -8.64 -10.15 -18.81
CA PHE A 156 -9.35 -11.24 -19.48
C PHE A 156 -9.18 -11.21 -21.01
N MET A 157 -8.43 -10.23 -21.57
CA MET A 157 -8.22 -10.05 -23.00
C MET A 157 -6.80 -10.39 -23.39
#